data_62b3ff51d1717ce6fa63b95137d000dc
#
_entry.id   62b3ff51d1717ce6fa63b95137d000dc
#
_cell.length_a   1.000
_cell.length_b   1.000
_cell.length_c   1.000
_cell.angle_alpha   90.00
_cell.angle_beta   90.00
_cell.angle_gamma   90.00
#
_symmetry.space_group_name_H-M   'P 1'
#
loop_
_entity.id
_entity.type
_entity.pdbx_description
1 polymer ?
#
loop_
_entity_poly.entity_id
_entity_poly.type
_entity_poly.pdbx_seq_one_letter_code
_entity_poly.pdbx_strand_id
1 'polypeptide(L)'
;MDFWDILAQLIGAFAMCSLFMTYQQKDRKGVLVGKLFADGFWTIHYFLLGAYAGMAPNMVAIVREFVYMQRGQKKWLSGIWVPLAFASVNLLIGIFTYKDWYSLLPIIGTGCVALALWLKNPVYTKLILFPVSVGYFIYDIFVHSYVGILSEIVGCISLIIYFVRSAKMKKNVFTSDYKTERPLIPAEAGDITESRATLPLLFEGEAVEKGTRFAQEIEDRFFGNFEKPGDKMAHVSTFLRVGDTLYVTYYANTKEPLEDPKNQTARFVFAPIDRPEEKTYFDLQTTGDSVSGVEIDMVYDTILMQKDEDTLYILWTARTVDGNYYRFYCPFTISTGKMGEVRPNRFRVGDVTNDFSMTGMQSALAEAGIPMKKTYSDIGIMQKLSARVENGETYYYTGAYSGDFTCIIKSRDLVTWEYVSAPDFPNKSQWENATYVIGDRVFYFVRQYDEPEHNYGFLTVYDILADKWETPVLLADCQSRGDFILYHGELYLVHAPHDREHIGLVHINTEDIAKSETVFQAKMQSSCFYPFLQYIEGDILAMSYTVNREHIRVAKFDLSKYI
;
A
#
# COMPACT_ATOMS: atom_id res chain seq x y z
N MET A 1 -29.18 -42.71 24.98
CA MET A 1 -28.58 -42.55 23.64
C MET A 1 -28.30 -43.94 23.10
N ASP A 2 -28.86 -44.28 21.99
CA ASP A 2 -28.54 -45.52 21.31
C ASP A 2 -27.20 -45.42 20.57
N PHE A 3 -26.78 -46.55 19.93
CA PHE A 3 -25.50 -46.57 19.20
C PHE A 3 -25.47 -45.53 18.08
N TRP A 4 -26.58 -45.29 17.39
CA TRP A 4 -26.69 -44.37 16.29
C TRP A 4 -26.61 -42.91 16.77
N ASP A 5 -27.19 -42.60 17.93
CA ASP A 5 -27.05 -41.29 18.55
C ASP A 5 -25.60 -40.95 18.89
N ILE A 6 -24.88 -41.95 19.50
CA ILE A 6 -23.46 -41.77 19.85
C ILE A 6 -22.63 -41.56 18.59
N LEU A 7 -22.85 -42.37 17.55
CA LEU A 7 -22.16 -42.24 16.27
C LEU A 7 -22.42 -40.87 15.61
N ALA A 8 -23.67 -40.40 15.63
CA ALA A 8 -24.04 -39.08 15.13
C ALA A 8 -23.23 -38.00 15.85
N GLN A 9 -23.15 -38.01 17.19
CA GLN A 9 -22.41 -36.99 17.92
C GLN A 9 -20.90 -37.04 17.63
N LEU A 10 -20.30 -38.21 17.43
CA LEU A 10 -18.91 -38.37 17.05
C LEU A 10 -18.64 -37.74 15.65
N ILE A 11 -19.50 -38.01 14.70
CA ILE A 11 -19.39 -37.41 13.34
C ILE A 11 -19.57 -35.89 13.40
N GLY A 12 -20.51 -35.42 14.24
CA GLY A 12 -20.68 -33.97 14.49
C GLY A 12 -19.42 -33.33 15.08
N ALA A 13 -18.67 -34.03 15.93
CA ALA A 13 -17.38 -33.52 16.43
C ALA A 13 -16.34 -33.36 15.33
N PHE A 14 -16.28 -34.28 14.35
CA PHE A 14 -15.42 -34.08 13.17
C PHE A 14 -15.87 -32.89 12.29
N ALA A 15 -17.19 -32.70 12.16
CA ALA A 15 -17.74 -31.53 11.45
C ALA A 15 -17.31 -30.23 12.13
N MET A 16 -17.44 -30.14 13.45
CA MET A 16 -17.04 -29.02 14.26
C MET A 16 -15.52 -28.73 14.11
N CYS A 17 -14.67 -29.76 14.24
CA CYS A 17 -13.23 -29.63 14.06
C CYS A 17 -12.89 -29.09 12.65
N SER A 18 -13.54 -29.61 11.60
CA SER A 18 -13.36 -29.15 10.22
C SER A 18 -13.76 -27.68 10.06
N LEU A 19 -14.83 -27.25 10.70
CA LEU A 19 -15.27 -25.87 10.71
C LEU A 19 -14.26 -24.94 11.40
N PHE A 20 -13.69 -25.37 12.53
CA PHE A 20 -12.61 -24.65 13.21
C PHE A 20 -11.37 -24.50 12.33
N MET A 21 -10.94 -25.57 11.67
CA MET A 21 -9.82 -25.51 10.73
C MET A 21 -10.10 -24.54 9.57
N THR A 22 -11.35 -24.44 9.13
CA THR A 22 -11.78 -23.48 8.11
C THR A 22 -11.53 -22.03 8.55
N TYR A 23 -11.81 -21.69 9.81
CA TYR A 23 -11.59 -20.33 10.33
C TYR A 23 -10.11 -19.96 10.48
N GLN A 24 -9.20 -20.93 10.49
CA GLN A 24 -7.75 -20.70 10.52
C GLN A 24 -7.14 -20.50 9.13
N GLN A 25 -7.87 -20.79 8.05
CA GLN A 25 -7.38 -20.61 6.69
C GLN A 25 -7.25 -19.12 6.34
N LYS A 26 -6.15 -18.78 5.67
CA LYS A 26 -5.85 -17.41 5.26
C LYS A 26 -6.34 -17.10 3.84
N ASP A 27 -6.48 -18.10 3.01
CA ASP A 27 -6.92 -17.97 1.63
C ASP A 27 -8.35 -18.49 1.42
N ARG A 28 -9.01 -17.94 0.42
CA ARG A 28 -10.41 -18.30 0.09
C ARG A 28 -10.57 -19.77 -0.29
N LYS A 29 -9.59 -20.33 -0.99
CA LYS A 29 -9.65 -21.73 -1.44
C LYS A 29 -9.61 -22.69 -0.24
N GLY A 30 -8.71 -22.46 0.72
CA GLY A 30 -8.63 -23.22 1.95
C GLY A 30 -9.92 -23.14 2.77
N VAL A 31 -10.52 -21.94 2.88
CA VAL A 31 -11.83 -21.75 3.53
C VAL A 31 -12.92 -22.60 2.86
N LEU A 32 -13.02 -22.59 1.55
CA LEU A 32 -14.04 -23.35 0.82
C LEU A 32 -13.82 -24.86 0.94
N VAL A 33 -12.56 -25.33 0.88
CA VAL A 33 -12.22 -26.75 1.07
C VAL A 33 -12.53 -27.23 2.48
N GLY A 34 -12.13 -26.46 3.50
CA GLY A 34 -12.43 -26.81 4.90
C GLY A 34 -13.95 -26.84 5.16
N LYS A 35 -14.69 -25.89 4.58
CA LYS A 35 -16.15 -25.86 4.67
C LYS A 35 -16.80 -27.04 3.96
N LEU A 36 -16.28 -27.47 2.81
CA LEU A 36 -16.74 -28.65 2.08
C LEU A 36 -16.71 -29.91 2.99
N PHE A 37 -15.61 -30.13 3.71
CA PHE A 37 -15.50 -31.23 4.66
C PHE A 37 -16.48 -31.09 5.83
N ALA A 38 -16.60 -29.88 6.38
CA ALA A 38 -17.55 -29.61 7.46
C ALA A 38 -19.00 -29.91 7.04
N ASP A 39 -19.42 -29.40 5.87
CA ASP A 39 -20.78 -29.62 5.35
C ASP A 39 -21.04 -31.11 5.05
N GLY A 40 -20.01 -31.83 4.60
CA GLY A 40 -20.08 -33.29 4.41
C GLY A 40 -20.33 -34.04 5.74
N PHE A 41 -19.57 -33.76 6.79
CA PHE A 41 -19.76 -34.36 8.10
C PHE A 41 -21.08 -33.93 8.73
N TRP A 42 -21.53 -32.69 8.63
CA TRP A 42 -22.83 -32.22 9.08
C TRP A 42 -23.99 -32.94 8.35
N THR A 43 -23.85 -33.21 7.05
CA THR A 43 -24.83 -33.98 6.30
C THR A 43 -25.04 -35.37 6.93
N ILE A 44 -23.96 -36.08 7.20
CA ILE A 44 -24.03 -37.43 7.81
C ILE A 44 -24.57 -37.35 9.25
N HIS A 45 -24.13 -36.39 10.02
CA HIS A 45 -24.61 -36.16 11.41
C HIS A 45 -26.12 -35.99 11.47
N TYR A 46 -26.69 -35.08 10.69
CA TYR A 46 -28.15 -34.82 10.66
C TYR A 46 -28.93 -35.98 10.06
N PHE A 47 -28.35 -36.72 9.10
CA PHE A 47 -28.96 -37.94 8.58
C PHE A 47 -29.17 -38.99 9.68
N LEU A 48 -28.13 -39.24 10.48
CA LEU A 48 -28.19 -40.20 11.57
C LEU A 48 -29.18 -39.80 12.67
N LEU A 49 -29.38 -38.52 12.90
CA LEU A 49 -30.40 -37.98 13.82
C LEU A 49 -31.81 -37.93 13.24
N GLY A 50 -32.02 -38.32 11.95
CA GLY A 50 -33.29 -38.16 11.26
C GLY A 50 -33.73 -36.70 11.05
N ALA A 51 -32.79 -35.76 11.17
CA ALA A 51 -33.01 -34.33 11.09
C ALA A 51 -32.85 -33.81 9.63
N TYR A 52 -33.74 -34.24 8.74
CA TYR A 52 -33.64 -34.01 7.29
C TYR A 52 -33.66 -32.53 6.91
N ALA A 53 -34.29 -31.67 7.67
CA ALA A 53 -34.29 -30.22 7.44
C ALA A 53 -32.91 -29.57 7.66
N GLY A 54 -32.04 -30.16 8.48
CA GLY A 54 -30.64 -29.79 8.62
C GLY A 54 -29.73 -30.49 7.60
N MET A 55 -30.03 -31.76 7.25
CA MET A 55 -29.25 -32.57 6.32
C MET A 55 -29.28 -32.01 4.88
N ALA A 56 -30.47 -31.81 4.33
CA ALA A 56 -30.63 -31.50 2.91
C ALA A 56 -29.98 -30.16 2.49
N PRO A 57 -30.06 -29.07 3.27
CA PRO A 57 -29.32 -27.84 2.98
C PRO A 57 -27.79 -27.99 3.00
N ASN A 58 -27.24 -28.86 3.86
CA ASN A 58 -25.79 -29.15 3.87
C ASN A 58 -25.35 -29.94 2.62
N MET A 59 -26.18 -30.83 2.09
CA MET A 59 -25.93 -31.47 0.78
C MET A 59 -25.86 -30.45 -0.35
N VAL A 60 -26.76 -29.47 -0.38
CA VAL A 60 -26.72 -28.36 -1.35
C VAL A 60 -25.47 -27.50 -1.14
N ALA A 61 -25.04 -27.29 0.09
CA ALA A 61 -23.85 -26.52 0.40
C ALA A 61 -22.58 -27.19 -0.18
N ILE A 62 -22.47 -28.51 -0.15
CA ILE A 62 -21.35 -29.25 -0.80
C ILE A 62 -21.24 -28.85 -2.28
N VAL A 63 -22.34 -28.88 -3.01
CA VAL A 63 -22.36 -28.50 -4.43
C VAL A 63 -22.04 -27.02 -4.61
N ARG A 64 -22.57 -26.18 -3.72
CA ARG A 64 -22.32 -24.74 -3.71
C ARG A 64 -20.84 -24.43 -3.55
N GLU A 65 -20.13 -25.08 -2.60
CA GLU A 65 -18.69 -24.86 -2.40
C GLU A 65 -17.88 -25.18 -3.65
N PHE A 66 -18.17 -26.29 -4.34
CA PHE A 66 -17.54 -26.63 -5.62
C PHE A 66 -17.78 -25.56 -6.69
N VAL A 67 -19.00 -25.03 -6.79
CA VAL A 67 -19.32 -23.97 -7.76
C VAL A 67 -18.62 -22.67 -7.39
N TYR A 68 -18.58 -22.31 -6.10
CA TYR A 68 -17.93 -21.08 -5.62
C TYR A 68 -16.41 -21.11 -5.77
N MET A 69 -15.78 -22.29 -5.70
CA MET A 69 -14.35 -22.45 -6.00
C MET A 69 -14.02 -22.11 -7.47
N GLN A 70 -14.98 -22.26 -8.39
CA GLN A 70 -14.79 -21.96 -9.81
C GLN A 70 -15.13 -20.50 -10.18
N ARG A 71 -15.54 -19.69 -9.20
CA ARG A 71 -15.82 -18.26 -9.42
C ARG A 71 -14.55 -17.53 -9.91
N GLY A 72 -14.69 -16.78 -11.00
CA GLY A 72 -13.58 -16.08 -11.64
C GLY A 72 -12.89 -16.86 -12.75
N GLN A 73 -13.01 -18.19 -12.79
CA GLN A 73 -12.50 -19.01 -13.90
C GLN A 73 -13.48 -19.07 -15.09
N LYS A 74 -14.78 -18.99 -14.80
CA LYS A 74 -15.83 -19.02 -15.83
C LYS A 74 -16.77 -17.82 -15.65
N LYS A 75 -16.91 -16.97 -16.68
CA LYS A 75 -17.74 -15.75 -16.64
C LYS A 75 -19.18 -16.01 -16.17
N TRP A 76 -19.81 -17.09 -16.65
CA TRP A 76 -21.20 -17.42 -16.30
C TRP A 76 -21.38 -17.82 -14.82
N LEU A 77 -20.34 -18.30 -14.13
CA LEU A 77 -20.35 -18.59 -12.69
C LEU A 77 -20.04 -17.39 -11.81
N SER A 78 -19.80 -16.21 -12.38
CA SER A 78 -19.44 -15.00 -11.63
C SER A 78 -20.63 -14.06 -11.41
N GLY A 79 -21.82 -14.40 -11.95
CA GLY A 79 -23.04 -13.59 -11.82
C GLY A 79 -23.76 -13.76 -10.49
N ILE A 80 -24.51 -12.73 -10.07
CA ILE A 80 -25.32 -12.73 -8.84
C ILE A 80 -26.44 -13.80 -8.87
N TRP A 81 -26.82 -14.28 -10.04
CA TRP A 81 -27.81 -15.34 -10.19
C TRP A 81 -27.38 -16.66 -9.53
N VAL A 82 -26.05 -16.90 -9.40
CA VAL A 82 -25.52 -18.13 -8.80
C VAL A 82 -25.90 -18.29 -7.33
N PRO A 83 -25.62 -17.32 -6.42
CA PRO A 83 -26.07 -17.43 -5.03
C PRO A 83 -27.61 -17.38 -4.91
N LEU A 84 -28.31 -16.65 -5.79
CA LEU A 84 -29.77 -16.65 -5.80
C LEU A 84 -30.33 -18.01 -6.17
N ALA A 85 -29.74 -18.71 -7.14
CA ALA A 85 -30.14 -20.08 -7.51
C ALA A 85 -29.97 -21.05 -6.31
N PHE A 86 -28.83 -20.99 -5.60
CA PHE A 86 -28.63 -21.83 -4.40
C PHE A 86 -29.60 -21.46 -3.26
N ALA A 87 -29.88 -20.20 -3.03
CA ALA A 87 -30.87 -19.78 -2.05
C ALA A 87 -32.26 -20.30 -2.42
N SER A 88 -32.65 -20.20 -3.71
CA SER A 88 -33.95 -20.72 -4.19
C SER A 88 -34.05 -22.25 -4.07
N VAL A 89 -32.98 -22.97 -4.39
CA VAL A 89 -32.92 -24.44 -4.22
C VAL A 89 -33.10 -24.83 -2.75
N ASN A 90 -32.46 -24.11 -1.83
CA ASN A 90 -32.64 -24.36 -0.38
C ASN A 90 -34.08 -24.11 0.07
N LEU A 91 -34.75 -23.06 -0.42
CA LEU A 91 -36.15 -22.80 -0.11
C LEU A 91 -37.09 -23.90 -0.67
N LEU A 92 -36.85 -24.36 -1.90
CA LEU A 92 -37.60 -25.47 -2.50
C LEU A 92 -37.45 -26.75 -1.69
N ILE A 93 -36.21 -27.12 -1.34
CA ILE A 93 -35.93 -28.29 -0.51
C ILE A 93 -36.61 -28.17 0.84
N GLY A 94 -36.65 -26.96 1.38
CA GLY A 94 -37.34 -26.64 2.62
C GLY A 94 -38.82 -27.01 2.63
N ILE A 95 -39.52 -26.88 1.50
CA ILE A 95 -40.93 -27.28 1.37
C ILE A 95 -41.09 -28.80 1.57
N PHE A 96 -40.16 -29.59 1.05
CA PHE A 96 -40.20 -31.06 1.16
C PHE A 96 -39.66 -31.61 2.48
N THR A 97 -38.81 -30.86 3.19
CA THR A 97 -38.20 -31.27 4.46
C THR A 97 -38.84 -30.60 5.66
N TYR A 98 -39.86 -29.76 5.44
CA TYR A 98 -40.61 -29.13 6.52
C TYR A 98 -41.35 -30.15 7.36
N LYS A 99 -41.10 -30.13 8.66
CA LYS A 99 -41.80 -30.96 9.61
C LYS A 99 -42.48 -30.12 10.70
N ASP A 100 -41.74 -29.20 11.28
CA ASP A 100 -42.20 -28.31 12.34
C ASP A 100 -41.63 -26.89 12.11
N TRP A 101 -42.09 -25.91 12.86
CA TRP A 101 -41.66 -24.51 12.70
C TRP A 101 -40.15 -24.31 12.79
N TYR A 102 -39.45 -25.07 13.67
CA TYR A 102 -38.00 -25.01 13.81
C TYR A 102 -37.24 -25.52 12.58
N SER A 103 -37.87 -26.31 11.71
CA SER A 103 -37.31 -26.74 10.42
C SER A 103 -37.05 -25.58 9.47
N LEU A 104 -37.75 -24.44 9.65
CA LEU A 104 -37.52 -23.24 8.86
C LEU A 104 -36.18 -22.58 9.14
N LEU A 105 -35.60 -22.74 10.34
CA LEU A 105 -34.38 -22.08 10.77
C LEU A 105 -33.17 -22.47 9.91
N PRO A 106 -32.83 -23.78 9.72
CA PRO A 106 -31.74 -24.17 8.84
C PRO A 106 -32.00 -23.85 7.36
N ILE A 107 -33.26 -23.89 6.92
CA ILE A 107 -33.65 -23.60 5.53
C ILE A 107 -33.38 -22.13 5.19
N ILE A 108 -33.87 -21.21 6.01
CA ILE A 108 -33.63 -19.77 5.86
C ILE A 108 -32.14 -19.48 6.08
N GLY A 109 -31.54 -20.07 7.11
CA GLY A 109 -30.14 -19.91 7.45
C GLY A 109 -29.21 -20.22 6.28
N THR A 110 -29.37 -21.39 5.64
CA THR A 110 -28.51 -21.78 4.49
C THR A 110 -28.75 -20.93 3.25
N GLY A 111 -29.97 -20.43 3.04
CA GLY A 111 -30.26 -19.42 2.03
C GLY A 111 -29.46 -18.13 2.28
N CYS A 112 -29.45 -17.65 3.51
CA CYS A 112 -28.65 -16.49 3.93
C CYS A 112 -27.14 -16.75 3.79
N VAL A 113 -26.64 -17.95 4.16
CA VAL A 113 -25.23 -18.35 3.98
C VAL A 113 -24.84 -18.34 2.52
N ALA A 114 -25.71 -18.81 1.60
CA ALA A 114 -25.43 -18.79 0.17
C ALA A 114 -25.17 -17.36 -0.34
N LEU A 115 -25.94 -16.40 0.11
CA LEU A 115 -25.77 -14.98 -0.21
C LEU A 115 -24.52 -14.39 0.50
N ALA A 116 -24.36 -14.70 1.79
CA ALA A 116 -23.25 -14.17 2.59
C ALA A 116 -21.88 -14.57 2.05
N LEU A 117 -21.69 -15.85 1.69
CA LEU A 117 -20.43 -16.35 1.12
C LEU A 117 -20.13 -15.84 -0.30
N TRP A 118 -21.14 -15.23 -0.95
CA TRP A 118 -20.95 -14.55 -2.24
C TRP A 118 -20.42 -13.13 -2.08
N LEU A 119 -20.62 -12.50 -0.92
CA LEU A 119 -20.16 -11.15 -0.67
C LEU A 119 -18.63 -11.10 -0.70
N LYS A 120 -18.08 -10.01 -1.23
CA LYS A 120 -16.62 -9.79 -1.23
C LYS A 120 -16.10 -9.35 0.15
N ASN A 121 -16.93 -8.63 0.90
CA ASN A 121 -16.54 -8.08 2.20
C ASN A 121 -16.83 -9.07 3.33
N PRO A 122 -15.80 -9.59 4.01
CA PRO A 122 -15.94 -10.59 5.07
C PRO A 122 -16.69 -10.08 6.31
N VAL A 123 -16.77 -8.77 6.53
CA VAL A 123 -17.51 -8.19 7.66
C VAL A 123 -19.02 -8.42 7.48
N TYR A 124 -19.56 -8.13 6.28
CA TYR A 124 -20.98 -8.38 5.99
C TYR A 124 -21.29 -9.88 6.00
N THR A 125 -20.38 -10.72 5.50
CA THR A 125 -20.52 -12.17 5.61
C THR A 125 -20.68 -12.60 7.07
N LYS A 126 -19.80 -12.15 7.96
CA LYS A 126 -19.86 -12.50 9.39
C LYS A 126 -21.06 -11.91 10.11
N LEU A 127 -21.50 -10.72 9.73
CA LEU A 127 -22.71 -10.10 10.29
C LEU A 127 -23.97 -10.91 9.96
N ILE A 128 -24.06 -11.46 8.74
CA ILE A 128 -25.17 -12.34 8.33
C ILE A 128 -25.07 -13.71 9.00
N LEU A 129 -23.85 -14.24 9.19
CA LEU A 129 -23.66 -15.54 9.83
C LEU A 129 -24.07 -15.55 11.30
N PHE A 130 -24.01 -14.43 12.02
CA PHE A 130 -24.36 -14.39 13.44
C PHE A 130 -25.83 -14.79 13.71
N PRO A 131 -26.85 -14.16 13.12
CA PRO A 131 -28.25 -14.58 13.28
C PRO A 131 -28.51 -15.99 12.73
N VAL A 132 -27.75 -16.43 11.72
CA VAL A 132 -27.84 -17.80 11.21
C VAL A 132 -27.40 -18.82 12.26
N SER A 133 -26.27 -18.59 12.94
CA SER A 133 -25.82 -19.43 14.03
C SER A 133 -26.80 -19.49 15.19
N VAL A 134 -27.46 -18.39 15.54
CA VAL A 134 -28.53 -18.38 16.53
C VAL A 134 -29.70 -19.26 16.08
N GLY A 135 -30.07 -19.20 14.81
CA GLY A 135 -31.11 -20.05 14.24
C GLY A 135 -30.76 -21.54 14.30
N TYR A 136 -29.56 -21.91 13.91
CA TYR A 136 -29.08 -23.30 14.02
C TYR A 136 -28.99 -23.76 15.47
N PHE A 137 -28.54 -22.93 16.41
CA PHE A 137 -28.53 -23.23 17.82
C PHE A 137 -29.91 -23.63 18.33
N ILE A 138 -30.97 -22.87 17.98
CA ILE A 138 -32.35 -23.19 18.35
C ILE A 138 -32.77 -24.51 17.69
N TYR A 139 -32.50 -24.71 16.42
CA TYR A 139 -32.84 -25.93 15.70
C TYR A 139 -32.20 -27.17 16.35
N ASP A 140 -30.91 -27.09 16.70
CA ASP A 140 -30.13 -28.17 17.29
C ASP A 140 -30.66 -28.63 18.67
N ILE A 141 -31.27 -27.72 19.43
CA ILE A 141 -31.97 -28.07 20.68
C ILE A 141 -33.13 -29.02 20.39
N PHE A 142 -33.96 -28.71 19.39
CA PHE A 142 -35.15 -29.51 19.08
C PHE A 142 -34.82 -30.86 18.43
N VAL A 143 -33.71 -30.99 17.72
CA VAL A 143 -33.27 -32.24 17.10
C VAL A 143 -32.23 -33.01 17.93
N HIS A 144 -31.97 -32.56 19.16
CA HIS A 144 -31.03 -33.18 20.11
C HIS A 144 -29.59 -33.32 19.57
N SER A 145 -29.15 -32.37 18.75
CA SER A 145 -27.79 -32.29 18.23
C SER A 145 -26.87 -31.58 19.22
N TYR A 146 -26.40 -32.31 20.25
CA TYR A 146 -25.59 -31.72 21.33
C TYR A 146 -24.29 -31.09 20.83
N VAL A 147 -23.63 -31.74 19.88
CA VAL A 147 -22.39 -31.19 19.25
C VAL A 147 -22.71 -30.00 18.37
N GLY A 148 -23.86 -29.98 17.70
CA GLY A 148 -24.37 -28.81 16.97
C GLY A 148 -24.55 -27.63 17.91
N ILE A 149 -25.26 -27.82 19.04
CA ILE A 149 -25.43 -26.77 20.07
C ILE A 149 -24.05 -26.22 20.51
N LEU A 150 -23.08 -27.07 20.79
CA LEU A 150 -21.73 -26.64 21.19
C LEU A 150 -21.03 -25.88 20.08
N SER A 151 -21.12 -26.34 18.84
CA SER A 151 -20.54 -25.70 17.67
C SER A 151 -21.08 -24.30 17.47
N GLU A 152 -22.40 -24.09 17.57
CA GLU A 152 -23.01 -22.77 17.40
C GLU A 152 -22.70 -21.82 18.56
N ILE A 153 -22.60 -22.30 19.81
CA ILE A 153 -22.13 -21.48 20.93
C ILE A 153 -20.71 -20.97 20.66
N VAL A 154 -19.80 -21.86 20.27
CA VAL A 154 -18.41 -21.49 20.00
C VAL A 154 -18.32 -20.60 18.78
N GLY A 155 -19.14 -20.83 17.75
CA GLY A 155 -19.27 -19.97 16.57
C GLY A 155 -19.71 -18.57 16.94
N CYS A 156 -20.76 -18.43 17.73
CA CYS A 156 -21.24 -17.12 18.23
C CYS A 156 -20.19 -16.39 19.06
N ILE A 157 -19.53 -17.08 20.00
CA ILE A 157 -18.44 -16.51 20.80
C ILE A 157 -17.30 -16.04 19.91
N SER A 158 -16.91 -16.85 18.90
CA SER A 158 -15.87 -16.50 17.95
C SER A 158 -16.21 -15.26 17.13
N LEU A 159 -17.46 -15.13 16.66
CA LEU A 159 -17.94 -13.96 15.96
C LEU A 159 -17.95 -12.71 16.85
N ILE A 160 -18.39 -12.84 18.10
CA ILE A 160 -18.36 -11.74 19.08
C ILE A 160 -16.91 -11.28 19.33
N ILE A 161 -15.98 -12.22 19.56
CA ILE A 161 -14.55 -11.92 19.73
C ILE A 161 -14.01 -11.22 18.49
N TYR A 162 -14.38 -11.70 17.29
CA TYR A 162 -13.97 -11.05 16.05
C TYR A 162 -14.47 -9.60 15.97
N PHE A 163 -15.74 -9.33 16.23
CA PHE A 163 -16.29 -7.96 16.19
C PHE A 163 -15.66 -7.06 17.26
N VAL A 164 -15.44 -7.58 18.47
CA VAL A 164 -14.78 -6.83 19.55
C VAL A 164 -13.32 -6.52 19.19
N ARG A 165 -12.58 -7.50 18.66
CA ARG A 165 -11.19 -7.29 18.18
C ARG A 165 -11.15 -6.34 17.00
N SER A 166 -12.04 -6.51 16.02
CA SER A 166 -12.14 -5.63 14.86
C SER A 166 -12.46 -4.18 15.26
N ALA A 167 -13.37 -3.97 16.21
CA ALA A 167 -13.66 -2.65 16.75
C ALA A 167 -12.47 -2.05 17.51
N LYS A 168 -11.76 -2.85 18.32
CA LYS A 168 -10.52 -2.42 19.00
C LYS A 168 -9.40 -2.11 18.02
N MET A 169 -9.20 -2.95 16.99
CA MET A 169 -8.18 -2.73 15.97
C MET A 169 -8.49 -1.47 15.14
N LYS A 170 -9.75 -1.25 14.71
CA LYS A 170 -10.15 0.00 14.07
C LYS A 170 -9.81 1.21 14.93
N LYS A 171 -10.12 1.16 16.24
CA LYS A 171 -9.80 2.23 17.17
C LYS A 171 -8.30 2.43 17.37
N ASN A 172 -7.49 1.37 17.23
CA ASN A 172 -6.05 1.41 17.43
C ASN A 172 -5.23 1.70 16.16
N VAL A 173 -5.78 1.40 14.97
CA VAL A 173 -5.10 1.61 13.68
C VAL A 173 -5.52 2.92 13.05
N PHE A 174 -6.82 3.21 12.99
CA PHE A 174 -7.35 4.47 12.49
C PHE A 174 -7.82 5.31 13.69
N THR A 175 -6.99 6.23 14.15
CA THR A 175 -7.27 7.03 15.35
C THR A 175 -7.71 8.46 15.06
N SER A 176 -7.76 8.84 13.78
CA SER A 176 -8.20 10.17 13.38
C SER A 176 -9.72 10.27 13.35
N ASP A 177 -10.32 10.88 14.37
CA ASP A 177 -11.73 11.34 14.33
C ASP A 177 -11.80 12.65 13.54
N TYR A 178 -11.42 12.62 12.25
CA TYR A 178 -11.54 13.80 11.42
C TYR A 178 -12.94 13.89 10.84
N LYS A 179 -13.47 15.09 10.86
CA LYS A 179 -14.68 15.40 10.12
C LYS A 179 -14.29 15.79 8.69
N THR A 180 -14.77 15.06 7.73
CA THR A 180 -14.57 15.31 6.29
C THR A 180 -15.07 16.69 5.82
N GLU A 181 -15.74 17.43 6.68
CA GLU A 181 -16.40 18.70 6.37
C GLU A 181 -15.57 19.94 6.74
N ARG A 182 -14.33 19.80 7.24
CA ARG A 182 -13.51 20.99 7.52
C ARG A 182 -13.12 21.66 6.21
N PRO A 183 -13.41 22.95 6.02
CA PRO A 183 -13.02 23.65 4.81
C PRO A 183 -11.49 23.70 4.70
N LEU A 184 -10.99 23.43 3.50
CA LEU A 184 -9.59 23.69 3.18
C LEU A 184 -9.35 25.19 3.21
N ILE A 185 -8.22 25.61 3.76
CA ILE A 185 -7.76 26.98 3.72
C ILE A 185 -6.95 27.14 2.43
N PRO A 186 -7.43 27.91 1.43
CA PRO A 186 -6.66 28.11 0.19
C PRO A 186 -5.38 28.86 0.51
N ALA A 187 -4.25 28.38 -0.03
CA ALA A 187 -3.03 29.17 -0.06
C ALA A 187 -3.21 30.29 -1.09
N GLU A 188 -2.84 31.51 -0.73
CA GLU A 188 -2.71 32.59 -1.70
C GLU A 188 -1.45 32.32 -2.52
N ALA A 189 -1.60 32.13 -3.83
CA ALA A 189 -0.47 31.91 -4.73
C ALA A 189 0.28 33.25 -4.92
N GLY A 190 1.53 33.28 -4.49
CA GLY A 190 2.45 34.36 -4.87
C GLY A 190 2.82 34.29 -6.35
N ASP A 191 3.06 35.43 -6.98
CA ASP A 191 3.58 35.48 -8.35
C ASP A 191 5.10 35.26 -8.34
N ILE A 192 5.57 34.13 -8.85
CA ILE A 192 6.97 33.97 -9.24
C ILE A 192 7.12 34.57 -10.63
N THR A 193 7.52 35.85 -10.68
CA THR A 193 7.54 36.58 -11.92
C THR A 193 8.79 36.33 -12.76
N GLU A 194 9.90 35.84 -12.22
CA GLU A 194 11.11 35.55 -12.97
C GLU A 194 11.94 34.45 -12.35
N SER A 195 12.15 33.38 -13.07
CA SER A 195 13.15 32.36 -12.82
C SER A 195 14.48 32.74 -13.45
N ARG A 196 15.57 32.62 -12.69
CA ARG A 196 16.90 32.95 -13.19
C ARG A 196 17.75 31.75 -13.57
N ALA A 197 17.39 30.55 -13.14
CA ALA A 197 18.12 29.34 -13.50
C ALA A 197 17.18 28.39 -14.25
N THR A 198 17.23 28.44 -15.58
CA THR A 198 16.58 27.43 -16.40
C THR A 198 17.65 26.56 -17.05
N LEU A 199 17.69 25.32 -16.70
CA LEU A 199 18.58 24.32 -17.28
C LEU A 199 17.77 23.46 -18.27
N PRO A 200 17.76 23.83 -19.57
CA PRO A 200 16.96 23.14 -20.57
C PRO A 200 17.51 21.75 -20.88
N LEU A 201 16.74 20.95 -21.57
CA LEU A 201 17.22 19.73 -22.19
C LEU A 201 18.30 20.06 -23.22
N LEU A 202 19.46 19.41 -23.14
CA LEU A 202 20.60 19.62 -24.00
C LEU A 202 20.68 18.56 -25.10
N PHE A 203 21.18 18.95 -26.29
CA PHE A 203 21.33 18.05 -27.43
C PHE A 203 22.78 17.88 -27.87
N GLU A 204 23.70 18.72 -27.36
CA GLU A 204 25.13 18.71 -27.69
C GLU A 204 25.96 19.30 -26.52
N GLY A 205 27.26 19.10 -26.58
CA GLY A 205 28.22 19.63 -25.60
C GLY A 205 28.68 18.64 -24.57
N GLU A 206 29.57 19.08 -23.67
CA GLU A 206 30.26 18.24 -22.70
C GLU A 206 29.29 17.45 -21.78
N ALA A 207 28.20 18.08 -21.37
CA ALA A 207 27.19 17.43 -20.53
C ALA A 207 26.49 16.24 -21.24
N VAL A 208 26.28 16.34 -22.55
CA VAL A 208 25.71 15.25 -23.35
C VAL A 208 26.73 14.14 -23.58
N GLU A 209 28.03 14.49 -23.80
CA GLU A 209 29.11 13.51 -23.91
C GLU A 209 29.33 12.74 -22.60
N LYS A 210 29.32 13.43 -21.45
CA LYS A 210 29.32 12.82 -20.13
C LYS A 210 28.12 11.89 -19.94
N GLY A 211 26.94 12.35 -20.34
CA GLY A 211 25.69 11.59 -20.31
C GLY A 211 25.74 10.31 -21.15
N THR A 212 26.35 10.36 -22.33
CA THR A 212 26.52 9.17 -23.19
C THR A 212 27.38 8.12 -22.50
N ARG A 213 28.49 8.53 -21.84
CA ARG A 213 29.34 7.62 -21.07
C ARG A 213 28.61 7.05 -19.84
N PHE A 214 27.83 7.87 -19.16
CA PHE A 214 27.02 7.43 -18.04
C PHE A 214 25.96 6.39 -18.46
N ALA A 215 25.23 6.64 -19.55
CA ALA A 215 24.24 5.69 -20.06
C ALA A 215 24.88 4.33 -20.38
N GLN A 216 26.08 4.33 -20.97
CA GLN A 216 26.82 3.09 -21.25
C GLN A 216 27.27 2.40 -19.94
N GLU A 217 27.80 3.16 -18.96
CA GLU A 217 28.27 2.56 -17.70
C GLU A 217 27.14 1.86 -16.93
N ILE A 218 25.95 2.47 -16.85
CA ILE A 218 24.84 1.83 -16.13
C ILE A 218 24.25 0.62 -16.85
N GLU A 219 24.32 0.55 -18.18
CA GLU A 219 23.95 -0.65 -18.94
C GLU A 219 24.98 -1.77 -18.74
N ASP A 220 26.27 -1.44 -18.63
CA ASP A 220 27.33 -2.43 -18.40
C ASP A 220 27.42 -2.93 -16.94
N ARG A 221 26.85 -2.18 -15.99
CA ARG A 221 27.03 -2.42 -14.55
C ARG A 221 25.72 -2.51 -13.77
N PHE A 222 24.63 -2.99 -14.38
CA PHE A 222 23.39 -3.16 -13.65
C PHE A 222 23.34 -4.48 -12.88
N PHE A 223 22.68 -4.46 -11.71
CA PHE A 223 22.49 -5.63 -10.87
C PHE A 223 21.39 -6.57 -11.39
N GLY A 224 20.54 -6.10 -12.30
CA GLY A 224 19.45 -6.83 -12.89
C GLY A 224 18.09 -6.12 -12.70
N ASN A 225 17.07 -6.77 -13.18
CA ASN A 225 15.69 -6.33 -13.02
C ASN A 225 15.11 -6.90 -11.72
N PHE A 226 14.39 -6.08 -10.97
CA PHE A 226 13.85 -6.45 -9.66
C PHE A 226 12.34 -6.69 -9.63
N GLU A 227 11.64 -6.52 -10.75
CA GLU A 227 10.22 -6.88 -10.83
C GLU A 227 10.02 -8.40 -10.69
N LYS A 228 8.90 -8.78 -10.08
CA LYS A 228 8.52 -10.18 -9.88
C LYS A 228 8.08 -10.79 -11.20
N PRO A 229 8.53 -12.01 -11.54
CA PRO A 229 8.05 -12.69 -12.75
C PRO A 229 6.53 -12.76 -12.80
N GLY A 230 5.96 -12.23 -13.89
CA GLY A 230 4.51 -12.14 -14.09
C GLY A 230 3.91 -10.75 -13.82
N ASP A 231 4.66 -9.81 -13.26
CA ASP A 231 4.28 -8.40 -13.26
C ASP A 231 4.29 -7.90 -14.72
N LYS A 232 3.21 -7.24 -15.14
CA LYS A 232 3.07 -6.67 -16.49
C LYS A 232 3.35 -5.18 -16.52
N MET A 233 3.22 -4.53 -15.38
CA MET A 233 3.66 -3.17 -15.11
C MET A 233 4.37 -3.16 -13.77
N ALA A 234 5.50 -2.46 -13.68
CA ALA A 234 6.24 -2.19 -12.45
C ALA A 234 6.72 -0.73 -12.46
N HIS A 235 6.53 -0.02 -11.34
CA HIS A 235 6.79 1.42 -11.34
C HIS A 235 7.18 1.94 -9.95
N VAL A 236 7.84 3.11 -9.94
CA VAL A 236 8.30 3.87 -8.76
C VAL A 236 9.09 3.00 -7.80
N SER A 237 10.37 2.81 -8.11
CA SER A 237 11.26 2.04 -7.26
C SER A 237 12.05 2.92 -6.29
N THR A 238 12.23 2.41 -5.09
CA THR A 238 13.26 2.87 -4.17
C THR A 238 14.04 1.67 -3.64
N PHE A 239 15.26 1.88 -3.22
CA PHE A 239 16.09 0.81 -2.71
C PHE A 239 17.01 1.27 -1.58
N LEU A 240 17.47 0.30 -0.80
CA LEU A 240 18.53 0.47 0.20
C LEU A 240 19.52 -0.68 0.08
N ARG A 241 20.78 -0.40 0.36
CA ARG A 241 21.79 -1.41 0.68
C ARG A 241 21.95 -1.49 2.18
N VAL A 242 21.79 -2.69 2.75
CA VAL A 242 22.15 -2.96 4.14
C VAL A 242 23.06 -4.19 4.16
N GLY A 243 24.29 -4.02 4.60
CA GLY A 243 25.33 -5.04 4.47
C GLY A 243 25.56 -5.44 3.00
N ASP A 244 25.46 -6.74 2.73
CA ASP A 244 25.63 -7.29 1.38
C ASP A 244 24.29 -7.60 0.69
N THR A 245 23.22 -6.94 1.10
CA THR A 245 21.87 -7.16 0.55
C THR A 245 21.27 -5.86 0.00
N LEU A 246 20.69 -5.97 -1.19
CA LEU A 246 19.85 -4.93 -1.79
C LEU A 246 18.39 -5.20 -1.43
N TYR A 247 17.73 -4.20 -0.90
CA TYR A 247 16.30 -4.16 -0.59
C TYR A 247 15.63 -3.17 -1.53
N VAL A 248 14.59 -3.58 -2.25
CA VAL A 248 13.92 -2.77 -3.27
C VAL A 248 12.40 -2.81 -3.04
N THR A 249 11.74 -1.67 -3.22
CA THR A 249 10.28 -1.60 -3.26
C THR A 249 9.82 -1.00 -4.58
N TYR A 250 8.62 -1.38 -5.00
CA TYR A 250 7.91 -0.85 -6.15
C TYR A 250 6.44 -1.25 -6.08
N TYR A 251 5.60 -0.71 -6.95
CA TYR A 251 4.26 -1.25 -7.12
C TYR A 251 4.09 -1.83 -8.54
N ALA A 252 3.20 -2.80 -8.66
CA ALA A 252 3.05 -3.58 -9.87
C ALA A 252 1.58 -3.85 -10.22
N ASN A 253 1.30 -4.00 -11.51
CA ASN A 253 0.05 -4.54 -12.03
C ASN A 253 0.34 -5.88 -12.71
N THR A 254 -0.32 -6.95 -12.25
CA THR A 254 -0.15 -8.30 -12.79
C THR A 254 -1.14 -8.63 -13.90
N LYS A 255 -2.14 -7.78 -14.13
CA LYS A 255 -3.22 -8.02 -15.10
C LYS A 255 -2.94 -7.37 -16.44
N GLU A 256 -2.49 -6.13 -16.44
CA GLU A 256 -2.34 -5.29 -17.61
C GLU A 256 -1.04 -4.47 -17.55
N PRO A 257 -0.43 -4.12 -18.68
CA PRO A 257 0.77 -3.28 -18.72
C PRO A 257 0.40 -1.79 -18.56
N LEU A 258 -0.44 -1.48 -17.59
CA LEU A 258 -0.96 -0.15 -17.31
C LEU A 258 -0.84 0.18 -15.83
N GLU A 259 -0.54 1.43 -15.56
CA GLU A 259 -0.65 2.01 -14.22
C GLU A 259 -2.14 2.25 -13.91
N ASP A 260 -2.76 1.26 -13.28
CA ASP A 260 -4.13 1.33 -12.80
C ASP A 260 -4.16 1.05 -11.29
N PRO A 261 -4.25 2.08 -10.45
CA PRO A 261 -4.22 1.93 -8.99
C PRO A 261 -5.22 0.92 -8.42
N LYS A 262 -6.30 0.65 -9.16
CA LYS A 262 -7.33 -0.34 -8.78
C LYS A 262 -6.92 -1.78 -9.03
N ASN A 263 -5.80 -2.02 -9.69
CA ASN A 263 -5.29 -3.35 -10.01
C ASN A 263 -3.83 -3.55 -9.57
N GLN A 264 -3.36 -2.75 -8.61
CA GLN A 264 -1.97 -2.72 -8.21
C GLN A 264 -1.70 -3.48 -6.91
N THR A 265 -0.45 -3.88 -6.76
CA THR A 265 0.12 -4.52 -5.58
C THR A 265 1.39 -3.78 -5.20
N ALA A 266 1.52 -3.39 -3.94
CA ALA A 266 2.78 -2.93 -3.36
C ALA A 266 3.70 -4.14 -3.16
N ARG A 267 4.94 -4.03 -3.63
CA ARG A 267 5.95 -5.09 -3.62
C ARG A 267 7.14 -4.70 -2.76
N PHE A 268 7.74 -5.71 -2.14
CA PHE A 268 9.04 -5.63 -1.52
C PHE A 268 9.87 -6.85 -1.96
N VAL A 269 11.11 -6.62 -2.32
CA VAL A 269 12.03 -7.67 -2.78
C VAL A 269 13.41 -7.40 -2.22
N PHE A 270 14.14 -8.46 -1.91
CA PHE A 270 15.56 -8.35 -1.59
C PHE A 270 16.39 -9.46 -2.24
N ALA A 271 17.65 -9.16 -2.45
CA ALA A 271 18.63 -10.10 -3.00
C ALA A 271 20.03 -9.77 -2.50
N PRO A 272 20.93 -10.77 -2.34
CA PRO A 272 22.34 -10.51 -2.13
C PRO A 272 22.94 -9.70 -3.29
N ILE A 273 23.82 -8.75 -3.00
CA ILE A 273 24.41 -7.85 -3.99
C ILE A 273 25.32 -8.57 -4.99
N ASP A 274 25.93 -9.67 -4.57
CA ASP A 274 26.78 -10.54 -5.38
C ASP A 274 26.00 -11.62 -6.15
N ARG A 275 24.75 -11.87 -5.77
CA ARG A 275 23.82 -12.83 -6.41
C ARG A 275 22.44 -12.21 -6.59
N PRO A 276 22.31 -11.16 -7.40
CA PRO A 276 21.07 -10.41 -7.55
C PRO A 276 19.94 -11.21 -8.24
N GLU A 277 20.22 -12.39 -8.76
CA GLU A 277 19.23 -13.34 -9.27
C GLU A 277 18.47 -14.10 -8.16
N GLU A 278 19.06 -14.23 -6.96
CA GLU A 278 18.46 -14.90 -5.80
C GLU A 278 17.48 -13.99 -5.07
N LYS A 279 16.37 -13.65 -5.71
CA LYS A 279 15.38 -12.70 -5.20
C LYS A 279 14.34 -13.36 -4.31
N THR A 280 14.05 -12.73 -3.17
CA THR A 280 12.93 -13.06 -2.30
C THR A 280 11.88 -11.95 -2.38
N TYR A 281 10.63 -12.30 -2.72
CA TYR A 281 9.54 -11.35 -2.95
C TYR A 281 8.48 -11.41 -1.89
N PHE A 282 7.94 -10.25 -1.53
CA PHE A 282 6.78 -10.09 -0.67
C PHE A 282 5.72 -9.22 -1.35
N ASP A 283 4.48 -9.65 -1.27
CA ASP A 283 3.31 -8.85 -1.61
C ASP A 283 2.84 -8.17 -0.32
N LEU A 284 2.97 -6.86 -0.24
CA LEU A 284 2.67 -6.08 0.97
C LEU A 284 1.17 -5.84 1.10
N GLN A 285 0.56 -5.36 0.03
CA GLN A 285 -0.85 -5.07 -0.05
C GLN A 285 -1.29 -5.06 -1.51
N THR A 286 -2.43 -5.69 -1.78
CA THR A 286 -3.06 -5.73 -3.10
C THR A 286 -4.42 -5.05 -3.02
N THR A 287 -4.82 -4.39 -4.10
CA THR A 287 -6.18 -3.86 -4.22
C THR A 287 -7.22 -4.96 -4.00
N GLY A 288 -8.16 -4.74 -3.10
CA GLY A 288 -9.13 -5.71 -2.60
C GLY A 288 -8.76 -6.35 -1.26
N ASP A 289 -7.54 -6.14 -0.76
CA ASP A 289 -7.18 -6.51 0.61
C ASP A 289 -7.90 -5.62 1.62
N SER A 290 -7.84 -5.99 2.88
CA SER A 290 -8.37 -5.16 3.96
C SER A 290 -7.36 -4.96 5.09
N VAL A 291 -7.34 -3.75 5.63
CA VAL A 291 -6.60 -3.40 6.85
C VAL A 291 -7.61 -3.14 7.95
N SER A 292 -7.53 -3.90 9.05
CA SER A 292 -8.47 -3.80 10.18
C SER A 292 -9.96 -3.83 9.78
N GLY A 293 -10.26 -4.60 8.73
CA GLY A 293 -11.63 -4.77 8.21
C GLY A 293 -12.11 -3.63 7.31
N VAL A 294 -11.25 -2.69 6.92
CA VAL A 294 -11.52 -1.67 5.90
C VAL A 294 -10.89 -2.12 4.59
N GLU A 295 -11.68 -2.22 3.53
CA GLU A 295 -11.23 -2.63 2.21
C GLU A 295 -10.41 -1.52 1.54
N ILE A 296 -9.32 -1.92 0.88
CA ILE A 296 -8.44 -1.06 0.10
C ILE A 296 -8.85 -1.16 -1.38
N ASP A 297 -9.07 -0.03 -2.04
CA ASP A 297 -9.46 0.02 -3.44
C ASP A 297 -8.39 0.60 -4.38
N MET A 298 -7.29 1.16 -3.85
CA MET A 298 -6.12 1.58 -4.61
C MET A 298 -4.84 1.36 -3.81
N VAL A 299 -3.75 1.00 -4.50
CA VAL A 299 -2.40 0.83 -3.92
C VAL A 299 -1.36 1.38 -4.87
N TYR A 300 -0.41 2.19 -4.38
CA TYR A 300 0.71 2.75 -5.14
C TYR A 300 1.77 3.42 -4.24
N ASP A 301 2.79 4.03 -4.84
CA ASP A 301 3.83 4.86 -4.23
C ASP A 301 4.54 4.21 -3.04
N THR A 302 5.30 3.15 -3.32
CA THR A 302 6.11 2.46 -2.32
C THR A 302 7.45 3.15 -2.09
N ILE A 303 7.85 3.25 -0.83
CA ILE A 303 9.18 3.74 -0.45
C ILE A 303 9.78 2.87 0.67
N LEU A 304 11.10 2.97 0.85
CA LEU A 304 11.85 2.18 1.79
C LEU A 304 12.70 3.10 2.68
N MET A 305 12.63 2.90 3.99
CA MET A 305 13.41 3.65 4.98
C MET A 305 14.09 2.71 5.96
N GLN A 306 15.34 2.98 6.29
CA GLN A 306 16.05 2.25 7.34
C GLN A 306 15.85 2.96 8.69
N LYS A 307 15.29 2.23 9.66
CA LYS A 307 15.10 2.72 11.02
C LYS A 307 16.36 2.52 11.87
N ASP A 308 16.89 1.32 11.83
CA ASP A 308 18.09 0.90 12.57
C ASP A 308 18.81 -0.22 11.81
N GLU A 309 19.84 -0.83 12.43
CA GLU A 309 20.65 -1.88 11.79
C GLU A 309 19.87 -3.15 11.43
N ASP A 310 18.75 -3.42 12.13
CA ASP A 310 17.95 -4.64 11.96
C ASP A 310 16.52 -4.39 11.45
N THR A 311 16.11 -3.13 11.31
CA THR A 311 14.73 -2.79 10.96
C THR A 311 14.64 -1.87 9.75
N LEU A 312 13.90 -2.32 8.73
CA LEU A 312 13.43 -1.49 7.63
C LEU A 312 11.94 -1.18 7.82
N TYR A 313 11.55 0.02 7.46
CA TYR A 313 10.16 0.38 7.27
C TYR A 313 9.86 0.47 5.79
N ILE A 314 8.85 -0.26 5.35
CA ILE A 314 8.35 -0.25 4.00
C ILE A 314 7.04 0.52 4.03
N LEU A 315 6.95 1.61 3.28
CA LEU A 315 5.79 2.49 3.26
C LEU A 315 5.15 2.46 1.88
N TRP A 316 3.84 2.64 1.83
CA TRP A 316 3.09 2.80 0.56
C TRP A 316 1.84 3.64 0.79
N THR A 317 1.30 4.16 -0.29
CA THR A 317 -0.01 4.80 -0.27
C THR A 317 -1.09 3.79 -0.63
N ALA A 318 -2.19 3.81 0.11
CA ALA A 318 -3.39 3.08 -0.25
C ALA A 318 -4.65 3.91 0.04
N ARG A 319 -5.66 3.76 -0.82
CA ARG A 319 -6.97 4.38 -0.62
C ARG A 319 -7.95 3.35 -0.10
N THR A 320 -8.73 3.74 0.90
CA THR A 320 -9.84 2.96 1.42
C THR A 320 -11.11 3.20 0.58
N VAL A 321 -12.05 2.25 0.61
CA VAL A 321 -13.29 2.32 -0.20
C VAL A 321 -14.18 3.52 0.13
N ASP A 322 -13.96 4.19 1.26
CA ASP A 322 -14.60 5.47 1.61
C ASP A 322 -13.93 6.69 0.96
N GLY A 323 -12.88 6.47 0.16
CA GLY A 323 -12.20 7.49 -0.61
C GLY A 323 -11.06 8.21 0.11
N ASN A 324 -10.70 7.81 1.34
CA ASN A 324 -9.59 8.42 2.05
C ASN A 324 -8.26 7.73 1.70
N TYR A 325 -7.20 8.50 1.54
CA TYR A 325 -5.85 8.02 1.25
C TYR A 325 -5.03 8.00 2.53
N TYR A 326 -4.27 6.90 2.74
CA TYR A 326 -3.39 6.69 3.88
C TYR A 326 -1.97 6.39 3.46
N ARG A 327 -0.98 6.84 4.24
CA ARG A 327 0.36 6.27 4.22
C ARG A 327 0.42 5.14 5.24
N PHE A 328 0.54 3.93 4.74
CA PHE A 328 0.79 2.75 5.55
C PHE A 328 2.28 2.48 5.64
N TYR A 329 2.67 1.81 6.71
CA TYR A 329 3.99 1.22 6.84
C TYR A 329 3.91 -0.19 7.40
N CYS A 330 4.93 -0.98 7.11
CA CYS A 330 5.14 -2.31 7.65
C CYS A 330 6.61 -2.44 8.05
N PRO A 331 6.94 -2.81 9.30
CA PRO A 331 8.31 -3.10 9.68
C PRO A 331 8.74 -4.45 9.09
N PHE A 332 10.00 -4.51 8.67
CA PHE A 332 10.67 -5.73 8.25
C PHE A 332 11.92 -5.91 9.11
N THR A 333 12.04 -7.06 9.79
CA THR A 333 13.21 -7.39 10.60
C THR A 333 14.21 -8.14 9.75
N ILE A 334 15.37 -7.54 9.53
CA ILE A 334 16.41 -8.05 8.62
C ILE A 334 16.94 -9.41 9.10
N SER A 335 17.32 -9.51 10.38
CA SER A 335 17.90 -10.73 10.96
C SER A 335 17.00 -11.97 10.89
N THR A 336 15.69 -11.77 10.88
CA THR A 336 14.71 -12.87 10.85
C THR A 336 13.99 -13.02 9.52
N GLY A 337 14.11 -12.04 8.59
CA GLY A 337 13.40 -12.01 7.32
C GLY A 337 11.88 -11.90 7.48
N LYS A 338 11.37 -11.33 8.59
CA LYS A 338 9.93 -11.31 8.91
C LYS A 338 9.32 -9.92 8.75
N MET A 339 8.15 -9.92 8.13
CA MET A 339 7.26 -8.76 8.09
C MET A 339 6.50 -8.61 9.41
N GLY A 340 6.35 -7.38 9.86
CA GLY A 340 5.52 -7.02 11.01
C GLY A 340 4.08 -6.70 10.63
N GLU A 341 3.40 -5.95 11.49
CA GLU A 341 2.01 -5.53 11.30
C GLU A 341 1.92 -4.25 10.46
N VAL A 342 0.98 -4.22 9.53
CA VAL A 342 0.67 -3.03 8.72
C VAL A 342 -0.08 -2.01 9.57
N ARG A 343 0.41 -0.77 9.60
CA ARG A 343 -0.20 0.35 10.33
C ARG A 343 -0.11 1.64 9.52
N PRO A 344 -1.01 2.62 9.74
CA PRO A 344 -0.83 3.96 9.18
C PRO A 344 0.31 4.71 9.88
N ASN A 345 1.05 5.50 9.12
CA ASN A 345 1.90 6.54 9.69
C ASN A 345 1.03 7.59 10.41
N ARG A 346 1.68 8.43 11.23
CA ARG A 346 1.04 9.52 11.96
C ARG A 346 1.54 10.86 11.42
N PHE A 347 0.65 11.85 11.37
CA PHE A 347 0.97 13.22 10.99
C PHE A 347 0.67 14.16 12.15
N ARG A 348 1.65 14.98 12.52
CA ARG A 348 1.56 15.90 13.65
C ARG A 348 1.79 17.35 13.24
N VAL A 349 0.96 18.25 13.74
CA VAL A 349 1.12 19.70 13.63
C VAL A 349 0.94 20.29 15.04
N GLY A 350 2.01 20.78 15.66
CA GLY A 350 1.97 21.19 17.06
C GLY A 350 1.52 20.03 17.97
N ASP A 351 0.44 20.25 18.71
CA ASP A 351 -0.14 19.25 19.63
C ASP A 351 -1.15 18.32 18.97
N VAL A 352 -1.54 18.59 17.72
CA VAL A 352 -2.53 17.77 16.97
C VAL A 352 -1.82 16.63 16.27
N THR A 353 -2.25 15.40 16.53
CA THR A 353 -1.71 14.19 15.88
C THR A 353 -2.83 13.34 15.32
N ASN A 354 -2.85 13.17 14.02
CA ASN A 354 -3.82 12.34 13.26
C ASN A 354 -3.11 11.19 12.55
N ASP A 355 -3.87 10.28 11.94
CA ASP A 355 -3.29 9.37 10.97
C ASP A 355 -2.71 10.16 9.80
N PHE A 356 -1.61 9.70 9.22
CA PHE A 356 -1.08 10.27 7.99
C PHE A 356 -1.98 9.85 6.83
N SER A 357 -3.11 10.48 6.76
CA SER A 357 -4.11 10.31 5.72
C SER A 357 -4.42 11.68 5.10
N MET A 358 -5.02 11.66 3.92
CA MET A 358 -5.41 12.89 3.24
C MET A 358 -6.27 13.77 4.15
N THR A 359 -7.33 13.22 4.74
CA THR A 359 -8.23 13.96 5.62
C THR A 359 -7.61 14.26 6.99
N GLY A 360 -6.77 13.36 7.52
CA GLY A 360 -6.05 13.57 8.77
C GLY A 360 -5.03 14.70 8.67
N MET A 361 -4.31 14.78 7.56
CA MET A 361 -3.37 15.86 7.25
C MET A 361 -4.10 17.19 7.07
N GLN A 362 -5.16 17.22 6.24
CA GLN A 362 -6.00 18.41 6.05
C GLN A 362 -6.56 18.95 7.37
N SER A 363 -7.10 18.05 8.21
CA SER A 363 -7.66 18.43 9.50
C SER A 363 -6.62 19.04 10.44
N ALA A 364 -5.43 18.44 10.55
CA ALA A 364 -4.37 18.94 11.42
C ALA A 364 -3.86 20.32 10.98
N LEU A 365 -3.64 20.50 9.67
CA LEU A 365 -3.20 21.78 9.11
C LEU A 365 -4.26 22.87 9.27
N ALA A 366 -5.52 22.57 8.99
CA ALA A 366 -6.62 23.52 9.16
C ALA A 366 -6.81 23.94 10.64
N GLU A 367 -6.66 23.01 11.59
CA GLU A 367 -6.74 23.30 13.02
C GLU A 367 -5.60 24.21 13.48
N ALA A 368 -4.42 24.06 12.90
CA ALA A 368 -3.26 24.92 13.13
C ALA A 368 -3.34 26.26 12.36
N GLY A 369 -4.35 26.49 11.52
CA GLY A 369 -4.47 27.69 10.70
C GLY A 369 -3.48 27.77 9.55
N ILE A 370 -2.89 26.63 9.13
CA ILE A 370 -1.92 26.58 8.05
C ILE A 370 -2.68 26.49 6.71
N PRO A 371 -2.50 27.45 5.81
CA PRO A 371 -3.16 27.43 4.51
C PRO A 371 -2.66 26.28 3.64
N MET A 372 -3.58 25.64 2.92
CA MET A 372 -3.26 24.62 1.94
C MET A 372 -4.19 24.69 0.73
N LYS A 373 -3.70 24.31 -0.42
CA LYS A 373 -4.49 24.19 -1.63
C LYS A 373 -5.47 23.02 -1.53
N LYS A 374 -6.50 23.02 -2.36
CA LYS A 374 -7.45 21.91 -2.43
C LYS A 374 -6.72 20.63 -2.85
N THR A 375 -6.82 19.62 -2.01
CA THR A 375 -6.34 18.27 -2.31
C THR A 375 -7.44 17.47 -3.00
N TYR A 376 -7.11 16.58 -3.93
CA TYR A 376 -8.08 15.78 -4.65
C TYR A 376 -7.59 14.39 -5.06
N SER A 377 -6.31 14.12 -4.90
CA SER A 377 -5.77 12.82 -5.25
C SER A 377 -5.03 12.21 -4.07
N ASP A 378 -3.88 11.75 -4.19
CA ASP A 378 -3.12 10.95 -3.26
C ASP A 378 -2.41 11.74 -2.14
N ILE A 379 -1.66 11.01 -1.35
CA ILE A 379 -0.68 11.53 -0.41
C ILE A 379 0.61 10.74 -0.54
N GLY A 380 1.73 11.37 -0.20
CA GLY A 380 3.03 10.70 -0.22
C GLY A 380 4.01 11.23 0.81
N ILE A 381 4.95 10.38 1.18
CA ILE A 381 6.18 10.73 1.91
C ILE A 381 7.33 10.39 0.97
N MET A 382 8.30 11.29 0.85
CA MET A 382 9.46 11.05 -0.01
C MET A 382 10.46 10.12 0.66
N GLN A 383 11.25 9.45 -0.17
CA GLN A 383 12.11 8.34 0.25
C GLN A 383 13.44 8.79 0.86
N LYS A 384 14.01 9.92 0.39
CA LYS A 384 15.31 10.38 0.89
C LYS A 384 15.16 10.96 2.29
N LEU A 385 15.94 10.42 3.21
CA LEU A 385 16.08 10.94 4.56
C LEU A 385 17.40 11.69 4.69
N SER A 386 17.35 12.87 5.27
CA SER A 386 18.55 13.59 5.73
C SER A 386 18.48 13.85 7.23
N ALA A 387 19.54 13.47 7.95
CA ALA A 387 19.57 13.56 9.40
C ALA A 387 20.07 14.95 9.84
N ARG A 388 19.45 15.49 10.90
CA ARG A 388 19.89 16.69 11.59
C ARG A 388 19.76 16.48 13.10
N VAL A 389 20.76 16.91 13.85
CA VAL A 389 20.72 16.86 15.32
C VAL A 389 20.10 18.16 15.87
N GLU A 390 19.03 18.05 16.64
CA GLU A 390 18.31 19.15 17.29
C GLU A 390 18.22 18.86 18.79
N ASN A 391 18.75 19.74 19.63
CA ASN A 391 18.74 19.57 21.07
C ASN A 391 19.27 18.21 21.57
N GLY A 392 20.26 17.65 20.87
CA GLY A 392 20.87 16.36 21.20
C GLY A 392 20.11 15.13 20.68
N GLU A 393 18.98 15.31 19.97
CA GLU A 393 18.22 14.25 19.35
C GLU A 393 18.33 14.31 17.82
N THR A 394 18.36 13.15 17.18
CA THR A 394 18.42 13.06 15.72
C THR A 394 17.00 13.09 15.13
N TYR A 395 16.77 14.05 14.26
CA TYR A 395 15.58 14.13 13.41
C TYR A 395 15.94 13.79 11.97
N TYR A 396 15.06 13.03 11.33
CA TYR A 396 15.12 12.72 9.91
C TYR A 396 14.13 13.61 9.15
N TYR A 397 14.65 14.39 8.23
CA TYR A 397 13.90 15.29 7.38
C TYR A 397 13.62 14.65 6.02
N THR A 398 12.42 14.88 5.51
CA THR A 398 12.03 14.53 4.15
C THR A 398 10.88 15.42 3.69
N GLY A 399 10.42 15.23 2.46
CA GLY A 399 9.24 15.90 1.95
C GLY A 399 7.99 15.06 2.04
N ALA A 400 6.85 15.72 2.03
CA ALA A 400 5.53 15.10 1.93
C ALA A 400 4.62 15.93 1.01
N TYR A 401 3.54 15.31 0.56
CA TYR A 401 2.52 15.99 -0.23
C TYR A 401 1.12 15.43 0.02
N SER A 402 0.12 16.22 -0.29
CA SER A 402 -1.28 15.81 -0.40
C SER A 402 -1.95 16.63 -1.51
N GLY A 403 -2.15 16.00 -2.65
CA GLY A 403 -2.59 16.71 -3.86
C GLY A 403 -1.63 17.85 -4.23
N ASP A 404 -2.14 19.06 -4.35
CA ASP A 404 -1.35 20.26 -4.68
C ASP A 404 -0.56 20.84 -3.51
N PHE A 405 -0.69 20.30 -2.32
CA PHE A 405 0.02 20.75 -1.14
C PHE A 405 1.30 19.94 -0.95
N THR A 406 2.42 20.64 -0.79
CA THR A 406 3.73 20.02 -0.55
C THR A 406 4.40 20.68 0.65
N CYS A 407 5.12 19.90 1.47
CA CYS A 407 5.73 20.42 2.70
C CYS A 407 6.97 19.63 3.12
N ILE A 408 7.77 20.23 3.98
CA ILE A 408 8.82 19.55 4.74
C ILE A 408 8.18 18.92 5.98
N ILE A 409 8.56 17.68 6.24
CA ILE A 409 8.24 16.95 7.45
C ILE A 409 9.52 16.40 8.10
N LYS A 410 9.47 16.18 9.43
CA LYS A 410 10.55 15.52 10.16
C LYS A 410 10.03 14.46 11.12
N SER A 411 10.86 13.50 11.47
CA SER A 411 10.51 12.43 12.40
C SER A 411 11.73 11.94 13.18
N ARG A 412 11.51 11.42 14.39
CA ARG A 412 12.53 10.70 15.16
C ARG A 412 12.39 9.19 15.07
N ASP A 413 11.19 8.72 14.80
CA ASP A 413 10.81 7.29 14.82
C ASP A 413 10.44 6.73 13.45
N LEU A 414 10.38 7.58 12.39
CA LEU A 414 9.94 7.28 11.03
C LEU A 414 8.48 6.80 10.95
N VAL A 415 7.72 6.97 12.02
CA VAL A 415 6.30 6.62 12.14
C VAL A 415 5.46 7.87 12.32
N THR A 416 5.85 8.76 13.24
CA THR A 416 5.18 10.02 13.50
C THR A 416 5.95 11.15 12.82
N TRP A 417 5.32 11.78 11.84
CA TRP A 417 5.88 12.82 11.00
C TRP A 417 5.34 14.19 11.42
N GLU A 418 6.24 15.06 11.83
CA GLU A 418 5.93 16.42 12.26
C GLU A 418 6.01 17.37 11.08
N TYR A 419 4.99 18.17 10.87
CA TYR A 419 5.02 19.28 9.91
C TYR A 419 6.09 20.30 10.32
N VAL A 420 6.88 20.73 9.35
CA VAL A 420 7.90 21.77 9.56
C VAL A 420 7.47 23.07 8.89
N SER A 421 7.39 23.07 7.56
CA SER A 421 7.03 24.24 6.77
C SER A 421 6.60 23.84 5.36
N ALA A 422 5.85 24.70 4.68
CA ALA A 422 5.45 24.51 3.29
C ALA A 422 5.83 25.72 2.47
N PRO A 423 6.44 25.54 1.27
CA PRO A 423 6.71 26.64 0.37
C PRO A 423 5.43 27.17 -0.26
N ASP A 424 5.37 28.48 -0.50
CA ASP A 424 4.33 29.08 -1.32
C ASP A 424 4.80 29.16 -2.76
N PHE A 425 4.32 28.23 -3.59
CA PHE A 425 4.59 28.23 -5.01
C PHE A 425 3.35 28.69 -5.79
N PRO A 426 3.51 29.46 -6.85
CA PRO A 426 2.39 30.05 -7.58
C PRO A 426 1.58 29.07 -8.41
N ASN A 427 2.07 27.86 -8.65
CA ASN A 427 1.46 26.91 -9.56
C ASN A 427 0.63 25.82 -8.87
N LYS A 428 -0.27 25.20 -9.64
CA LYS A 428 -1.36 24.39 -9.16
C LYS A 428 -1.02 22.92 -8.91
N SER A 429 0.01 22.36 -9.53
CA SER A 429 0.26 20.92 -9.50
C SER A 429 1.68 20.61 -9.05
N GLN A 430 1.89 20.69 -7.76
CA GLN A 430 3.21 20.58 -7.14
C GLN A 430 3.14 19.56 -6.01
N TRP A 431 3.34 18.30 -6.32
CA TRP A 431 3.27 17.30 -5.26
C TRP A 431 4.60 16.58 -5.01
N GLU A 432 5.09 15.80 -5.97
CA GLU A 432 6.32 15.03 -5.77
C GLU A 432 7.53 15.94 -5.62
N ASN A 433 8.29 15.72 -4.58
CA ASN A 433 9.39 16.58 -4.19
C ASN A 433 10.64 15.79 -3.83
N ALA A 434 11.76 16.47 -3.67
CA ALA A 434 12.99 15.97 -3.09
C ALA A 434 13.45 16.94 -2.02
N THR A 435 14.01 16.43 -0.93
CA THR A 435 14.41 17.22 0.22
C THR A 435 15.77 16.76 0.72
N TYR A 436 16.64 17.72 1.03
CA TYR A 436 17.94 17.43 1.63
C TYR A 436 18.37 18.54 2.61
N VAL A 437 18.86 18.18 3.79
CA VAL A 437 19.29 19.11 4.83
C VAL A 437 20.82 19.21 4.85
N ILE A 438 21.31 20.45 4.80
CA ILE A 438 22.72 20.78 5.02
C ILE A 438 22.78 21.87 6.10
N GLY A 439 23.27 21.52 7.28
CA GLY A 439 23.26 22.44 8.44
C GLY A 439 21.86 22.87 8.84
N ASP A 440 21.58 24.16 8.75
CA ASP A 440 20.27 24.74 9.06
C ASP A 440 19.40 25.03 7.81
N ARG A 441 19.86 24.62 6.64
CA ARG A 441 19.20 24.86 5.37
C ARG A 441 18.62 23.57 4.79
N VAL A 442 17.36 23.60 4.37
CA VAL A 442 16.66 22.52 3.70
C VAL A 442 16.50 22.86 2.22
N PHE A 443 17.23 22.17 1.37
CA PHE A 443 17.08 22.25 -0.07
C PHE A 443 15.85 21.46 -0.47
N TYR A 444 14.97 22.09 -1.24
CA TYR A 444 13.66 21.57 -1.56
C TYR A 444 13.36 21.72 -3.05
N PHE A 445 13.23 20.59 -3.74
CA PHE A 445 12.91 20.54 -5.15
C PHE A 445 11.54 19.94 -5.35
N VAL A 446 10.69 20.58 -6.16
CA VAL A 446 9.34 20.11 -6.49
C VAL A 446 9.18 20.06 -7.99
N ARG A 447 8.71 18.91 -8.50
CA ARG A 447 8.31 18.82 -9.91
C ARG A 447 7.05 19.62 -10.16
N GLN A 448 6.95 20.19 -11.37
CA GLN A 448 5.71 20.75 -11.88
C GLN A 448 5.00 19.77 -12.81
N TYR A 449 3.68 19.83 -12.83
CA TYR A 449 2.86 18.94 -13.66
C TYR A 449 1.74 19.69 -14.39
N ASP A 450 1.80 20.98 -14.50
CA ASP A 450 0.59 21.74 -14.79
C ASP A 450 0.29 21.96 -16.26
N GLU A 451 1.28 22.06 -17.14
CA GLU A 451 1.00 22.31 -18.56
C GLU A 451 2.17 21.87 -19.45
N PRO A 452 1.91 21.48 -20.70
CA PRO A 452 2.97 21.07 -21.64
C PRO A 452 4.07 22.10 -21.83
N GLU A 453 3.80 23.36 -21.50
CA GLU A 453 4.73 24.49 -21.67
C GLU A 453 5.62 24.75 -20.45
N HIS A 454 5.33 24.08 -19.29
CA HIS A 454 6.04 24.31 -18.02
C HIS A 454 6.60 23.01 -17.44
N ASN A 455 7.68 22.53 -18.03
CA ASN A 455 8.32 21.26 -17.65
C ASN A 455 9.41 21.42 -16.58
N TYR A 456 9.50 22.56 -15.93
CA TYR A 456 10.53 22.85 -14.95
C TYR A 456 10.12 22.42 -13.54
N GLY A 457 11.10 21.94 -12.77
CA GLY A 457 10.94 21.81 -11.33
C GLY A 457 11.31 23.12 -10.63
N PHE A 458 10.70 23.39 -9.50
CA PHE A 458 11.09 24.48 -8.60
C PHE A 458 12.13 24.02 -7.61
N LEU A 459 13.20 24.79 -7.46
CA LEU A 459 14.17 24.66 -6.38
C LEU A 459 14.09 25.86 -5.46
N THR A 460 14.01 25.65 -4.16
CA THR A 460 14.07 26.67 -3.14
C THR A 460 14.81 26.15 -1.90
N VAL A 461 15.06 27.02 -0.93
CA VAL A 461 15.71 26.67 0.33
C VAL A 461 14.90 27.21 1.47
N TYR A 462 14.70 26.37 2.50
CA TYR A 462 14.12 26.78 3.77
C TYR A 462 15.21 26.90 4.83
N ASP A 463 15.33 28.07 5.44
CA ASP A 463 16.18 28.30 6.60
C ASP A 463 15.41 27.95 7.88
N ILE A 464 15.87 26.90 8.57
CA ILE A 464 15.21 26.37 9.77
C ILE A 464 15.25 27.38 10.93
N LEU A 465 16.37 28.12 11.08
CA LEU A 465 16.55 29.05 12.20
C LEU A 465 15.80 30.36 11.98
N ALA A 466 15.78 30.84 10.73
CA ALA A 466 15.07 32.05 10.37
C ALA A 466 13.57 31.82 10.10
N ASP A 467 13.13 30.56 10.01
CA ASP A 467 11.76 30.15 9.62
C ASP A 467 11.32 30.86 8.32
N LYS A 468 12.17 30.77 7.28
CA LYS A 468 11.97 31.53 6.06
C LYS A 468 12.39 30.76 4.83
N TRP A 469 11.57 30.86 3.78
CA TRP A 469 11.87 30.34 2.44
C TRP A 469 12.62 31.40 1.62
N GLU A 470 13.63 30.93 0.88
CA GLU A 470 14.27 31.73 -0.18
C GLU A 470 13.35 31.80 -1.41
N THR A 471 13.58 32.82 -2.24
CA THR A 471 12.87 32.93 -3.52
C THR A 471 13.17 31.71 -4.39
N PRO A 472 12.16 30.97 -4.85
CA PRO A 472 12.37 29.78 -5.66
C PRO A 472 12.89 30.15 -7.06
N VAL A 473 13.63 29.22 -7.65
CA VAL A 473 14.06 29.28 -9.04
C VAL A 473 13.45 28.14 -9.83
N LEU A 474 13.14 28.38 -11.12
CA LEU A 474 12.87 27.29 -12.06
C LEU A 474 14.21 26.68 -12.45
N LEU A 475 14.39 25.40 -12.14
CA LEU A 475 15.72 24.81 -12.28
C LEU A 475 15.84 24.00 -13.56
N ALA A 476 15.40 22.78 -13.55
CA ALA A 476 15.64 21.82 -14.60
C ALA A 476 14.34 21.41 -15.29
N ASP A 477 14.41 21.13 -16.57
CA ASP A 477 13.37 20.41 -17.27
C ASP A 477 13.13 19.07 -16.56
N CYS A 478 12.00 18.96 -15.87
CA CYS A 478 11.74 17.84 -14.99
C CYS A 478 10.25 17.55 -14.86
N GLN A 479 9.84 16.35 -15.26
CA GLN A 479 8.49 15.84 -15.07
C GLN A 479 8.44 14.59 -14.21
N SER A 480 9.46 14.34 -13.41
CA SER A 480 9.54 13.19 -12.56
C SER A 480 9.97 13.61 -11.16
N ARG A 481 9.72 12.76 -10.19
CA ARG A 481 10.34 12.88 -8.88
C ARG A 481 11.85 12.91 -9.05
N GLY A 482 12.50 13.95 -8.55
CA GLY A 482 13.94 14.01 -8.43
C GLY A 482 14.43 13.40 -7.14
N ASP A 483 15.75 13.23 -7.00
CA ASP A 483 16.38 12.78 -5.77
C ASP A 483 17.72 13.48 -5.53
N PHE A 484 17.96 13.92 -4.29
CA PHE A 484 19.21 14.53 -3.90
C PHE A 484 20.24 13.52 -3.43
N ILE A 485 21.52 13.82 -3.69
CA ILE A 485 22.66 13.14 -3.09
C ILE A 485 23.72 14.15 -2.69
N LEU A 486 24.24 14.06 -1.47
CA LEU A 486 25.43 14.82 -1.05
C LEU A 486 26.65 13.98 -1.35
N TYR A 487 27.59 14.48 -2.16
CA TYR A 487 28.81 13.80 -2.55
C TYR A 487 30.01 14.74 -2.37
N HIS A 488 30.97 14.33 -1.54
CA HIS A 488 32.16 15.13 -1.17
C HIS A 488 31.86 16.56 -0.70
N GLY A 489 30.72 16.77 -0.04
CA GLY A 489 30.28 18.07 0.45
C GLY A 489 29.47 18.90 -0.55
N GLU A 490 29.37 18.46 -1.79
CA GLU A 490 28.58 19.08 -2.86
C GLU A 490 27.25 18.39 -3.04
N LEU A 491 26.21 19.16 -3.30
CA LEU A 491 24.83 18.64 -3.46
C LEU A 491 24.50 18.44 -4.94
N TYR A 492 23.95 17.28 -5.27
CA TYR A 492 23.50 16.93 -6.61
C TYR A 492 22.04 16.53 -6.62
N LEU A 493 21.34 16.85 -7.71
CA LEU A 493 19.98 16.43 -7.99
C LEU A 493 19.95 15.55 -9.23
N VAL A 494 19.51 14.30 -9.10
CA VAL A 494 19.15 13.45 -10.24
C VAL A 494 17.67 13.63 -10.58
N HIS A 495 17.34 13.71 -11.86
CA HIS A 495 15.98 13.89 -12.33
C HIS A 495 15.75 13.22 -13.70
N ALA A 496 14.50 13.08 -14.12
CA ALA A 496 14.15 12.71 -15.48
C ALA A 496 13.47 13.89 -16.18
N PRO A 497 14.02 14.38 -17.30
CA PRO A 497 13.40 15.41 -18.16
C PRO A 497 12.00 15.01 -18.64
N HIS A 498 11.28 15.98 -19.21
CA HIS A 498 9.88 15.82 -19.62
C HIS A 498 9.68 14.76 -20.71
N ASP A 499 10.68 14.53 -21.55
CA ASP A 499 10.62 13.52 -22.62
C ASP A 499 10.64 12.07 -22.11
N ARG A 500 11.02 11.89 -20.83
CA ARG A 500 11.13 10.58 -20.22
C ARG A 500 12.11 9.61 -20.90
N GLU A 501 12.99 10.15 -21.75
CA GLU A 501 14.05 9.42 -22.44
C GLU A 501 15.44 9.76 -21.91
N HIS A 502 15.54 10.77 -21.03
CA HIS A 502 16.79 11.20 -20.42
C HIS A 502 16.80 11.06 -18.91
N ILE A 503 18.00 10.92 -18.37
CA ILE A 503 18.32 11.13 -16.95
C ILE A 503 19.33 12.28 -16.89
N GLY A 504 19.02 13.29 -16.09
CA GLY A 504 19.89 14.44 -15.84
C GLY A 504 20.47 14.41 -14.43
N LEU A 505 21.70 14.92 -14.29
CA LEU A 505 22.32 15.24 -13.01
C LEU A 505 22.66 16.72 -12.99
N VAL A 506 22.25 17.40 -11.94
CA VAL A 506 22.47 18.83 -11.70
C VAL A 506 23.33 19.00 -10.45
N HIS A 507 24.39 19.78 -10.54
CA HIS A 507 25.13 20.27 -9.38
C HIS A 507 24.36 21.48 -8.79
N ILE A 508 23.96 21.37 -7.55
CA ILE A 508 23.26 22.44 -6.85
C ILE A 508 24.27 23.36 -6.18
N ASN A 509 24.32 24.60 -6.62
CA ASN A 509 25.12 25.60 -5.92
C ASN A 509 24.44 25.95 -4.58
N THR A 510 25.02 25.48 -3.48
CA THR A 510 24.42 25.62 -2.16
C THR A 510 24.50 27.04 -1.60
N GLU A 511 25.33 27.93 -2.13
CA GLU A 511 25.40 29.35 -1.75
C GLU A 511 24.39 30.20 -2.54
N ASP A 512 24.20 29.88 -3.82
CA ASP A 512 23.30 30.60 -4.72
C ASP A 512 22.64 29.59 -5.68
N ILE A 513 21.43 29.14 -5.34
CA ILE A 513 20.72 28.10 -6.12
C ILE A 513 20.47 28.49 -7.58
N ALA A 514 20.50 29.80 -7.91
CA ALA A 514 20.37 30.29 -9.28
C ALA A 514 21.61 30.02 -10.15
N LYS A 515 22.75 29.62 -9.54
CA LYS A 515 23.98 29.25 -10.20
C LYS A 515 24.19 27.74 -10.31
N SER A 516 23.15 26.95 -10.08
CA SER A 516 23.22 25.50 -10.29
C SER A 516 23.45 25.17 -11.76
N GLU A 517 24.15 24.07 -12.03
CA GLU A 517 24.60 23.71 -13.38
C GLU A 517 24.33 22.25 -13.72
N THR A 518 24.03 21.97 -15.00
CA THR A 518 23.91 20.60 -15.50
C THR A 518 25.29 19.92 -15.57
N VAL A 519 25.45 18.82 -14.85
CA VAL A 519 26.66 17.98 -14.90
C VAL A 519 26.63 17.08 -16.11
N PHE A 520 25.53 16.37 -16.32
CA PHE A 520 25.28 15.58 -17.52
C PHE A 520 23.77 15.42 -17.80
N GLN A 521 23.48 15.13 -19.07
CA GLN A 521 22.19 14.62 -19.53
C GLN A 521 22.40 13.36 -20.37
N ALA A 522 21.93 12.24 -19.86
CA ALA A 522 22.12 10.93 -20.46
C ALA A 522 20.86 10.51 -21.22
N LYS A 523 20.95 10.37 -22.54
CA LYS A 523 19.88 9.75 -23.32
C LYS A 523 19.89 8.25 -23.08
N MET A 524 18.77 7.74 -22.59
CA MET A 524 18.58 6.33 -22.29
C MET A 524 18.10 5.55 -23.53
N GLN A 525 18.29 4.25 -23.53
CA GLN A 525 17.80 3.38 -24.64
C GLN A 525 16.27 3.23 -24.64
N SER A 526 15.62 3.49 -23.52
CA SER A 526 14.17 3.34 -23.32
C SER A 526 13.67 4.43 -22.39
N SER A 527 12.36 4.62 -22.33
CA SER A 527 11.74 5.55 -21.37
C SER A 527 12.15 5.23 -19.95
N CYS A 528 12.53 6.23 -19.18
CA CYS A 528 13.01 6.11 -17.80
C CYS A 528 12.28 7.07 -16.86
N PHE A 529 12.06 6.59 -15.62
CA PHE A 529 11.24 7.32 -14.65
C PHE A 529 11.81 7.15 -13.24
N TYR A 530 11.65 8.17 -12.42
CA TYR A 530 11.89 8.14 -10.97
C TYR A 530 13.28 7.64 -10.57
N PRO A 531 14.37 8.29 -11.04
CA PRO A 531 15.72 7.92 -10.61
C PRO A 531 15.89 8.20 -9.11
N PHE A 532 16.48 7.23 -8.40
CA PHE A 532 16.75 7.32 -6.97
C PHE A 532 18.17 6.84 -6.68
N LEU A 533 18.96 7.63 -5.95
CA LEU A 533 20.38 7.41 -5.73
C LEU A 533 20.69 6.92 -4.30
N GLN A 534 21.62 6.00 -4.19
CA GLN A 534 22.22 5.57 -2.92
C GLN A 534 23.71 5.30 -3.05
N TYR A 535 24.44 5.50 -1.96
CA TYR A 535 25.83 5.06 -1.86
C TYR A 535 25.93 3.54 -1.81
N ILE A 536 26.91 3.01 -2.51
CA ILE A 536 27.33 1.61 -2.38
C ILE A 536 28.64 1.55 -1.59
N GLU A 537 29.72 2.16 -2.09
CA GLU A 537 30.99 2.25 -1.42
C GLU A 537 31.90 3.30 -2.09
N GLY A 538 32.64 4.08 -1.31
CA GLY A 538 33.55 5.11 -1.85
C GLY A 538 32.82 6.04 -2.82
N ASP A 539 33.30 6.12 -4.06
CA ASP A 539 32.74 6.94 -5.14
C ASP A 539 31.67 6.22 -5.96
N ILE A 540 31.38 4.96 -5.62
CA ILE A 540 30.39 4.13 -6.32
C ILE A 540 29.01 4.39 -5.72
N LEU A 541 28.12 4.87 -6.57
CA LEU A 541 26.69 5.00 -6.29
C LEU A 541 25.93 3.91 -7.04
N ALA A 542 24.72 3.64 -6.55
CA ALA A 542 23.71 2.94 -7.35
C ALA A 542 22.51 3.84 -7.57
N MET A 543 21.83 3.59 -8.68
CA MET A 543 20.60 4.23 -9.04
C MET A 543 19.53 3.18 -9.32
N SER A 544 18.37 3.30 -8.66
CA SER A 544 17.16 2.61 -9.13
C SER A 544 16.36 3.51 -10.03
N TYR A 545 15.75 2.92 -11.05
CA TYR A 545 14.85 3.62 -11.97
C TYR A 545 13.90 2.64 -12.65
N THR A 546 12.78 3.17 -13.11
CA THR A 546 11.80 2.40 -13.88
C THR A 546 12.10 2.55 -15.37
N VAL A 547 12.02 1.46 -16.11
CA VAL A 547 12.16 1.42 -17.57
C VAL A 547 10.84 1.00 -18.20
N ASN A 548 10.30 1.79 -19.12
CA ASN A 548 9.04 1.59 -19.85
C ASN A 548 7.80 1.36 -18.96
N ARG A 549 7.88 1.62 -17.66
CA ARG A 549 6.90 1.19 -16.65
C ARG A 549 6.72 -0.33 -16.57
N GLU A 550 7.72 -1.09 -16.97
CA GLU A 550 7.70 -2.56 -16.99
C GLU A 550 8.80 -3.15 -16.12
N HIS A 551 9.98 -2.50 -16.10
CA HIS A 551 11.15 -3.02 -15.43
C HIS A 551 11.65 -2.10 -14.32
N ILE A 552 12.01 -2.69 -13.21
CA ILE A 552 12.68 -2.02 -12.10
C ILE A 552 14.17 -2.35 -12.16
N ARG A 553 14.97 -1.40 -12.59
CA ARG A 553 16.42 -1.56 -12.71
C ARG A 553 17.16 -0.94 -11.53
N VAL A 554 18.23 -1.59 -11.11
CA VAL A 554 19.22 -1.04 -10.18
C VAL A 554 20.59 -1.21 -10.83
N ALA A 555 21.27 -0.10 -11.07
CA ALA A 555 22.57 -0.07 -11.71
C ALA A 555 23.57 0.72 -10.87
N LYS A 556 24.86 0.38 -10.93
CA LYS A 556 25.92 1.10 -10.23
C LYS A 556 26.79 1.90 -11.21
N PHE A 557 27.30 3.01 -10.73
CA PHE A 557 28.21 3.87 -11.48
C PHE A 557 29.19 4.58 -10.55
N ASP A 558 30.29 5.06 -11.11
CA ASP A 558 31.31 5.83 -10.42
C ASP A 558 31.10 7.32 -10.72
N LEU A 559 30.57 8.06 -9.71
CA LEU A 559 30.24 9.47 -9.89
C LEU A 559 31.45 10.34 -10.15
N SER A 560 32.64 9.99 -9.62
CA SER A 560 33.89 10.76 -9.81
C SER A 560 34.30 10.92 -11.28
N LYS A 561 33.78 10.09 -12.18
CA LYS A 561 34.06 10.16 -13.62
C LYS A 561 33.33 11.28 -14.36
N TYR A 562 32.32 11.87 -13.72
CA TYR A 562 31.39 12.79 -14.39
C TYR A 562 31.44 14.22 -13.84
N ILE A 563 31.93 14.39 -12.62
CA ILE A 563 32.02 15.68 -11.90
C ILE A 563 33.38 16.31 -12.02
#